data_7725cffaf528c2271225c70482d7205e
#
_entry.id   7725cffaf528c2271225c70482d7205e
#
_cell.length_a   1.000
_cell.length_b   1.000
_cell.length_c   1.000
_cell.angle_alpha   90.00
_cell.angle_beta   90.00
_cell.angle_gamma   90.00
#
_symmetry.space_group_name_H-M   'P 1'
#
loop_
_entity.id
_entity.type
_entity.pdbx_description
1 polymer ?
#
loop_
_entity_poly.entity_id
_entity_poly.type
_entity_poly.pdbx_seq_one_letter_code
_entity_poly.pdbx_strand_id
1 'polypeptide(L)'
;MLERLLVPLDAWPVAEQVLPYVTLLAKRLGQPVVLLSVVADGDELNPVATMYEAEIADLMEKRRAYAQRYLDSIRAQLEREGVWATVEVATGPVAETILAAASEHRAGLIAMATHGRVGPERWFLGSVADRVVHAASVPVLLVRPRDDSPLTEAVVNEILLPLDGSPLAEVALPYATFLAQRCEVPIRLIQTFPLTWLSTVGADAYGYAAPPEVLTALEEDVRQYLERTAEKLRVSGVDASTEFAFRVPDQAITERAAASGGALVVMSSHGRSGLGRTLLGSVTDRVIRSSEAPVLVVREVS
;
A
#
# COMPACT_ATOMS: atom_id res chain seq x y z
N MET A 1 16.46 -0.30 4.67
CA MET A 1 15.17 0.41 4.61
C MET A 1 14.01 -0.58 4.61
N LEU A 2 13.91 -1.52 3.68
CA LEU A 2 12.88 -2.56 3.64
C LEU A 2 13.52 -3.93 3.87
N GLU A 3 13.94 -4.20 5.13
CA GLU A 3 14.86 -5.33 5.42
C GLU A 3 14.16 -6.69 5.59
N ARG A 4 12.87 -6.72 5.82
CA ARG A 4 12.10 -7.95 5.98
C ARG A 4 10.65 -7.68 5.58
N LEU A 5 10.02 -8.61 4.89
CA LEU A 5 8.64 -8.48 4.46
C LEU A 5 7.76 -9.32 5.38
N LEU A 6 6.78 -8.71 6.05
CA LEU A 6 5.73 -9.42 6.79
C LEU A 6 4.49 -9.56 5.90
N VAL A 7 4.01 -10.78 5.76
CA VAL A 7 2.89 -11.11 4.87
C VAL A 7 1.80 -11.82 5.67
N PRO A 8 0.79 -11.10 6.15
CA PRO A 8 -0.36 -11.70 6.80
C PRO A 8 -1.27 -12.39 5.77
N LEU A 9 -1.62 -13.67 6.05
CA LEU A 9 -2.46 -14.51 5.21
C LEU A 9 -3.54 -15.19 6.08
N ASP A 10 -4.75 -15.26 5.56
CA ASP A 10 -5.92 -15.80 6.23
C ASP A 10 -6.41 -17.15 5.68
N ALA A 11 -5.57 -17.80 4.86
CA ALA A 11 -5.84 -19.05 4.15
C ALA A 11 -6.97 -18.95 3.09
N TRP A 12 -7.26 -17.76 2.59
CA TRP A 12 -8.14 -17.57 1.44
C TRP A 12 -7.36 -17.20 0.19
N PRO A 13 -7.76 -17.73 -0.98
CA PRO A 13 -7.06 -17.46 -2.24
C PRO A 13 -6.97 -15.97 -2.57
N VAL A 14 -7.92 -15.17 -2.09
CA VAL A 14 -7.94 -13.72 -2.27
C VAL A 14 -6.73 -13.06 -1.62
N ALA A 15 -6.34 -13.49 -0.41
CA ALA A 15 -5.17 -12.96 0.28
C ALA A 15 -3.86 -13.35 -0.42
N GLU A 16 -3.83 -14.49 -1.11
CA GLU A 16 -2.65 -14.98 -1.82
C GLU A 16 -2.27 -14.13 -3.04
N GLN A 17 -3.17 -13.27 -3.53
CA GLN A 17 -2.88 -12.39 -4.67
C GLN A 17 -1.80 -11.33 -4.37
N VAL A 18 -1.40 -11.17 -3.12
CA VAL A 18 -0.23 -10.37 -2.74
C VAL A 18 1.09 -11.09 -3.05
N LEU A 19 1.10 -12.44 -3.08
CA LEU A 19 2.31 -13.26 -3.16
C LEU A 19 3.18 -13.00 -4.40
N PRO A 20 2.64 -12.78 -5.61
CA PRO A 20 3.47 -12.43 -6.76
C PRO A 20 4.30 -11.16 -6.53
N TYR A 21 3.72 -10.12 -5.93
CA TYR A 21 4.45 -8.89 -5.59
C TYR A 21 5.45 -9.10 -4.44
N VAL A 22 5.10 -9.92 -3.45
CA VAL A 22 6.01 -10.31 -2.37
C VAL A 22 7.22 -11.03 -2.96
N THR A 23 7.02 -11.99 -3.84
CA THR A 23 8.09 -12.74 -4.52
C THR A 23 9.00 -11.81 -5.32
N LEU A 24 8.41 -10.92 -6.13
CA LEU A 24 9.16 -9.95 -6.91
C LEU A 24 10.01 -9.05 -6.00
N LEU A 25 9.40 -8.45 -4.99
CA LEU A 25 10.10 -7.53 -4.09
C LEU A 25 11.14 -8.26 -3.25
N ALA A 26 10.83 -9.44 -2.69
CA ALA A 26 11.78 -10.22 -1.91
C ALA A 26 13.05 -10.55 -2.71
N LYS A 27 12.90 -10.95 -3.98
CA LYS A 27 14.02 -11.23 -4.90
C LYS A 27 14.81 -9.96 -5.21
N ARG A 28 14.14 -8.88 -5.59
CA ARG A 28 14.81 -7.61 -5.96
C ARG A 28 15.51 -6.94 -4.78
N LEU A 29 14.95 -7.06 -3.59
CA LEU A 29 15.52 -6.50 -2.36
C LEU A 29 16.55 -7.44 -1.69
N GLY A 30 16.55 -8.73 -2.03
CA GLY A 30 17.36 -9.76 -1.36
C GLY A 30 16.91 -9.96 0.10
N GLN A 31 15.62 -9.86 0.39
CA GLN A 31 15.10 -9.83 1.75
C GLN A 31 14.22 -11.05 2.07
N PRO A 32 14.28 -11.56 3.31
CA PRO A 32 13.44 -12.68 3.73
C PRO A 32 11.99 -12.26 3.96
N VAL A 33 11.11 -13.26 3.89
CA VAL A 33 9.67 -13.13 4.12
C VAL A 33 9.29 -13.79 5.44
N VAL A 34 8.40 -13.16 6.22
CA VAL A 34 7.69 -13.76 7.34
C VAL A 34 6.23 -13.92 6.92
N LEU A 35 5.80 -15.15 6.79
CA LEU A 35 4.40 -15.50 6.56
C LEU A 35 3.70 -15.59 7.91
N LEU A 36 2.67 -14.81 8.12
CA LEU A 36 1.91 -14.75 9.36
C LEU A 36 0.47 -15.18 9.13
N SER A 37 -0.05 -16.07 9.97
CA SER A 37 -1.49 -16.29 10.09
C SER A 37 -1.96 -16.00 11.51
N VAL A 38 -3.01 -15.22 11.65
CA VAL A 38 -3.58 -14.89 12.95
C VAL A 38 -4.88 -15.65 13.12
N VAL A 39 -4.92 -16.51 14.12
CA VAL A 39 -6.14 -17.18 14.57
C VAL A 39 -6.83 -16.27 15.57
N ALA A 40 -7.99 -15.72 15.22
CA ALA A 40 -8.76 -14.85 16.09
C ALA A 40 -9.16 -15.57 17.39
N ASP A 41 -9.04 -14.88 18.52
CA ASP A 41 -9.41 -15.40 19.83
C ASP A 41 -10.91 -15.69 19.92
N GLY A 42 -11.26 -16.66 20.77
CA GLY A 42 -12.64 -17.07 20.98
C GLY A 42 -13.57 -15.97 21.56
N ASP A 43 -13.01 -14.88 22.08
CA ASP A 43 -13.78 -13.75 22.61
C ASP A 43 -14.61 -13.01 21.53
N GLU A 44 -14.20 -13.07 20.27
CA GLU A 44 -15.06 -12.61 19.16
C GLU A 44 -16.21 -13.59 18.83
N LEU A 45 -16.22 -14.77 19.46
CA LEU A 45 -17.10 -15.89 19.07
C LEU A 45 -18.36 -16.05 19.93
N ASN A 46 -18.54 -15.35 21.06
CA ASN A 46 -19.82 -15.33 21.82
C ASN A 46 -19.64 -15.47 23.37
N PRO A 47 -20.42 -14.73 24.18
CA PRO A 47 -20.43 -14.88 25.64
C PRO A 47 -20.92 -16.25 26.18
N VAL A 48 -21.38 -17.14 25.33
CA VAL A 48 -21.74 -18.52 25.69
C VAL A 48 -20.53 -19.47 25.76
N ALA A 49 -19.35 -18.96 25.40
CA ALA A 49 -18.10 -19.73 25.25
C ALA A 49 -17.63 -20.44 26.54
N THR A 50 -17.94 -19.89 27.71
CA THR A 50 -17.54 -20.49 29.01
C THR A 50 -18.17 -21.87 29.31
N MET A 51 -19.19 -22.27 28.59
CA MET A 51 -19.81 -23.59 28.76
C MET A 51 -19.15 -24.71 27.94
N TYR A 52 -18.26 -24.37 26.99
CA TYR A 52 -17.68 -25.29 26.03
C TYR A 52 -16.15 -25.09 25.87
N GLU A 53 -15.44 -24.81 26.97
CA GLU A 53 -14.02 -24.52 26.98
C GLU A 53 -13.14 -25.60 26.29
N ALA A 54 -13.46 -26.88 26.50
CA ALA A 54 -12.70 -27.99 25.94
C ALA A 54 -12.91 -28.11 24.41
N GLU A 55 -14.14 -27.95 23.96
CA GLU A 55 -14.46 -27.95 22.50
C GLU A 55 -13.86 -26.75 21.80
N ILE A 56 -13.82 -25.58 22.44
CA ILE A 56 -13.21 -24.40 21.92
C ILE A 56 -11.70 -24.59 21.82
N ALA A 57 -11.06 -25.14 22.86
CA ALA A 57 -9.61 -25.41 22.83
C ALA A 57 -9.23 -26.38 21.69
N ASP A 58 -9.98 -27.47 21.50
CA ASP A 58 -9.79 -28.41 20.40
C ASP A 58 -9.99 -27.76 19.03
N LEU A 59 -11.01 -26.90 18.89
CA LEU A 59 -11.24 -26.15 17.66
C LEU A 59 -10.11 -25.17 17.37
N MET A 60 -9.60 -24.47 18.37
CA MET A 60 -8.48 -23.54 18.23
C MET A 60 -7.19 -24.25 17.84
N GLU A 61 -6.92 -25.42 18.44
CA GLU A 61 -5.77 -26.23 18.05
C GLU A 61 -5.88 -26.71 16.60
N LYS A 62 -7.06 -27.18 16.18
CA LYS A 62 -7.31 -27.56 14.78
C LYS A 62 -7.12 -26.39 13.81
N ARG A 63 -7.56 -25.19 14.17
CA ARG A 63 -7.35 -23.97 13.38
C ARG A 63 -5.87 -23.61 13.27
N ARG A 64 -5.12 -23.69 14.37
CA ARG A 64 -3.67 -23.46 14.37
C ARG A 64 -2.94 -24.47 13.49
N ALA A 65 -3.26 -25.76 13.65
CA ALA A 65 -2.66 -26.81 12.83
C ALA A 65 -3.01 -26.66 11.34
N TYR A 66 -4.20 -26.19 11.02
CA TYR A 66 -4.58 -25.87 9.63
C TYR A 66 -3.77 -24.68 9.11
N ALA A 67 -3.72 -23.58 9.85
CA ALA A 67 -2.95 -22.39 9.48
C ALA A 67 -1.46 -22.71 9.28
N GLN A 68 -0.88 -23.52 10.18
CA GLN A 68 0.51 -23.95 10.05
C GLN A 68 0.76 -24.70 8.74
N ARG A 69 -0.05 -25.75 8.45
CA ARG A 69 0.09 -26.51 7.20
C ARG A 69 -0.11 -25.65 5.96
N TYR A 70 -1.05 -24.73 6.01
CA TYR A 70 -1.29 -23.79 4.94
C TYR A 70 -0.06 -22.91 4.68
N LEU A 71 0.47 -22.25 5.72
CA LEU A 71 1.64 -21.40 5.59
C LEU A 71 2.89 -22.19 5.18
N ASP A 72 3.03 -23.44 5.65
CA ASP A 72 4.13 -24.31 5.22
C ASP A 72 4.08 -24.62 3.71
N SER A 73 2.86 -24.73 3.15
CA SER A 73 2.68 -24.90 1.70
C SER A 73 3.08 -23.66 0.92
N ILE A 74 2.72 -22.47 1.41
CA ILE A 74 3.12 -21.18 0.80
C ILE A 74 4.63 -20.98 0.94
N ARG A 75 5.22 -21.28 2.10
CA ARG A 75 6.68 -21.25 2.28
C ARG A 75 7.39 -22.12 1.24
N ALA A 76 6.96 -23.38 1.08
CA ALA A 76 7.55 -24.27 0.10
C ALA A 76 7.39 -23.76 -1.35
N GLN A 77 6.33 -23.01 -1.66
CA GLN A 77 6.18 -22.34 -2.94
C GLN A 77 7.21 -21.21 -3.11
N LEU A 78 7.33 -20.31 -2.12
CA LEU A 78 8.31 -19.21 -2.16
C LEU A 78 9.75 -19.71 -2.24
N GLU A 79 10.10 -20.76 -1.49
CA GLU A 79 11.42 -21.39 -1.53
C GLU A 79 11.76 -21.97 -2.90
N ARG A 80 10.80 -22.59 -3.59
CA ARG A 80 10.99 -23.06 -4.98
C ARG A 80 11.25 -21.91 -5.95
N GLU A 81 10.75 -20.72 -5.63
CA GLU A 81 11.01 -19.50 -6.39
C GLU A 81 12.28 -18.78 -5.94
N GLY A 82 13.03 -19.32 -4.97
CA GLY A 82 14.28 -18.74 -4.47
C GLY A 82 14.09 -17.63 -3.43
N VAL A 83 12.91 -17.56 -2.82
CA VAL A 83 12.63 -16.61 -1.71
C VAL A 83 12.65 -17.35 -0.39
N TRP A 84 13.52 -16.93 0.53
CA TRP A 84 13.55 -17.51 1.85
C TRP A 84 12.39 -16.97 2.70
N ALA A 85 11.63 -17.89 3.31
CA ALA A 85 10.47 -17.56 4.11
C ALA A 85 10.46 -18.32 5.44
N THR A 86 10.00 -17.66 6.49
CA THR A 86 9.66 -18.25 7.79
C THR A 86 8.16 -18.18 8.01
N VAL A 87 7.66 -19.01 8.92
CA VAL A 87 6.23 -19.14 9.20
C VAL A 87 5.96 -18.85 10.66
N GLU A 88 4.88 -18.12 10.93
CA GLU A 88 4.37 -17.87 12.25
C GLU A 88 2.83 -18.00 12.27
N VAL A 89 2.31 -18.68 13.30
CA VAL A 89 0.88 -18.72 13.61
C VAL A 89 0.68 -18.08 14.97
N ALA A 90 0.09 -16.90 14.99
CA ALA A 90 -0.23 -16.15 16.20
C ALA A 90 -1.73 -16.27 16.57
N THR A 91 -2.07 -15.87 17.80
CA THR A 91 -3.47 -15.82 18.27
C THR A 91 -3.72 -14.43 18.85
N GLY A 92 -4.89 -13.87 18.59
CA GLY A 92 -5.28 -12.57 19.12
C GLY A 92 -6.13 -11.75 18.16
N PRO A 93 -6.39 -10.48 18.48
CA PRO A 93 -7.03 -9.52 17.58
C PRO A 93 -6.16 -9.33 16.34
N VAL A 94 -6.74 -9.54 15.14
CA VAL A 94 -5.96 -9.75 13.91
C VAL A 94 -5.06 -8.56 13.56
N ALA A 95 -5.58 -7.34 13.52
CA ALA A 95 -4.81 -6.18 13.11
C ALA A 95 -3.69 -5.84 14.11
N GLU A 96 -4.00 -5.88 15.40
CA GLU A 96 -3.06 -5.61 16.49
C GLU A 96 -1.93 -6.65 16.51
N THR A 97 -2.27 -7.93 16.28
CA THR A 97 -1.28 -9.02 16.20
C THR A 97 -0.36 -8.85 14.97
N ILE A 98 -0.89 -8.43 13.82
CA ILE A 98 -0.08 -8.11 12.64
C ILE A 98 0.92 -6.98 12.95
N LEU A 99 0.47 -5.91 13.62
CA LEU A 99 1.31 -4.77 13.98
C LEU A 99 2.39 -5.16 15.02
N ALA A 100 2.02 -5.99 16.00
CA ALA A 100 2.97 -6.52 16.99
C ALA A 100 4.04 -7.39 16.31
N ALA A 101 3.64 -8.32 15.45
CA ALA A 101 4.54 -9.17 14.68
C ALA A 101 5.47 -8.35 13.78
N ALA A 102 4.97 -7.27 13.16
CA ALA A 102 5.81 -6.37 12.36
C ALA A 102 6.93 -5.75 13.20
N SER A 103 6.64 -5.35 14.44
CA SER A 103 7.64 -4.82 15.37
C SER A 103 8.61 -5.91 15.85
N GLU A 104 8.10 -7.08 16.26
CA GLU A 104 8.90 -8.20 16.80
C GLU A 104 9.89 -8.74 15.77
N HIS A 105 9.42 -8.94 14.54
CA HIS A 105 10.28 -9.38 13.44
C HIS A 105 11.12 -8.26 12.83
N ARG A 106 10.98 -7.02 13.29
CA ARG A 106 11.61 -5.84 12.69
C ARG A 106 11.35 -5.78 11.19
N ALA A 107 10.09 -6.01 10.82
CA ALA A 107 9.70 -5.93 9.43
C ALA A 107 9.89 -4.52 8.90
N GLY A 108 10.45 -4.39 7.71
CA GLY A 108 10.59 -3.11 7.01
C GLY A 108 9.40 -2.81 6.09
N LEU A 109 8.54 -3.81 5.88
CA LEU A 109 7.37 -3.72 5.01
C LEU A 109 6.30 -4.73 5.45
N ILE A 110 5.05 -4.30 5.54
CA ILE A 110 3.89 -5.20 5.59
C ILE A 110 3.30 -5.28 4.19
N ALA A 111 3.09 -6.49 3.65
CA ALA A 111 2.45 -6.68 2.34
C ALA A 111 1.19 -7.51 2.50
N MET A 112 0.04 -6.97 2.09
CA MET A 112 -1.24 -7.62 2.28
C MET A 112 -2.25 -7.29 1.17
N ALA A 113 -3.25 -8.14 1.01
CA ALA A 113 -4.39 -7.84 0.14
C ALA A 113 -5.33 -6.83 0.83
N THR A 114 -6.00 -6.00 0.03
CA THR A 114 -6.97 -5.02 0.56
C THR A 114 -8.23 -5.65 1.13
N HIS A 115 -8.57 -6.89 0.74
CA HIS A 115 -9.74 -7.63 1.19
C HIS A 115 -9.35 -9.07 1.55
N GLY A 116 -10.08 -9.65 2.52
CA GLY A 116 -10.04 -11.06 2.88
C GLY A 116 -11.37 -11.74 2.51
N ARG A 117 -11.90 -12.51 3.46
CA ARG A 117 -13.03 -13.45 3.33
C ARG A 117 -14.36 -12.88 2.83
N VAL A 118 -14.66 -11.59 3.02
CA VAL A 118 -16.01 -11.06 2.85
C VAL A 118 -15.97 -9.68 2.20
N GLY A 119 -16.65 -9.54 1.07
CA GLY A 119 -17.01 -8.25 0.52
C GLY A 119 -17.29 -8.29 -0.98
N PRO A 120 -18.57 -8.32 -1.41
CA PRO A 120 -18.93 -8.16 -2.82
C PRO A 120 -18.81 -6.73 -3.32
N GLU A 121 -18.52 -5.77 -2.44
CA GLU A 121 -18.48 -4.36 -2.81
C GLU A 121 -17.06 -3.94 -3.16
N ARG A 122 -16.83 -3.70 -4.44
CA ARG A 122 -15.55 -3.35 -5.08
C ARG A 122 -14.85 -2.09 -4.53
N TRP A 123 -15.45 -1.40 -3.55
CA TRP A 123 -15.02 -0.08 -3.06
C TRP A 123 -14.60 -0.05 -1.59
N PHE A 124 -14.62 -1.19 -0.87
CA PHE A 124 -14.29 -1.21 0.55
C PHE A 124 -12.88 -1.74 0.80
N LEU A 125 -12.12 -1.04 1.63
CA LEU A 125 -10.92 -1.55 2.26
C LEU A 125 -11.36 -2.45 3.42
N GLY A 126 -10.87 -3.69 3.50
CA GLY A 126 -11.19 -4.62 4.58
C GLY A 126 -10.79 -4.06 5.94
N SER A 127 -11.56 -4.37 6.98
CA SER A 127 -11.36 -3.81 8.33
C SER A 127 -9.95 -4.05 8.90
N VAL A 128 -9.33 -5.19 8.59
CA VAL A 128 -7.95 -5.49 9.00
C VAL A 128 -6.96 -4.62 8.23
N ALA A 129 -7.08 -4.54 6.90
CA ALA A 129 -6.21 -3.72 6.06
C ALA A 129 -6.32 -2.23 6.42
N ASP A 130 -7.54 -1.76 6.68
CA ASP A 130 -7.81 -0.39 7.11
C ASP A 130 -7.10 -0.08 8.45
N ARG A 131 -7.25 -0.94 9.46
CA ARG A 131 -6.57 -0.75 10.75
C ARG A 131 -5.05 -0.82 10.61
N VAL A 132 -4.53 -1.77 9.83
CA VAL A 132 -3.08 -1.92 9.63
C VAL A 132 -2.50 -0.69 8.95
N VAL A 133 -3.09 -0.21 7.84
CA VAL A 133 -2.56 0.97 7.13
C VAL A 133 -2.63 2.23 7.97
N HIS A 134 -3.62 2.33 8.87
CA HIS A 134 -3.74 3.48 9.79
C HIS A 134 -2.76 3.44 10.97
N ALA A 135 -2.34 2.26 11.43
CA ALA A 135 -1.57 2.10 12.66
C ALA A 135 -0.12 1.65 12.44
N ALA A 136 0.24 1.16 11.25
CA ALA A 136 1.57 0.66 10.97
C ALA A 136 2.63 1.76 11.09
N SER A 137 3.74 1.43 11.74
CA SER A 137 4.94 2.27 11.81
C SER A 137 5.91 2.03 10.63
N VAL A 138 5.61 1.06 9.79
CA VAL A 138 6.38 0.71 8.59
C VAL A 138 5.50 0.87 7.35
N PRO A 139 6.09 1.00 6.14
CA PRO A 139 5.33 1.02 4.90
C PRO A 139 4.41 -0.19 4.76
N VAL A 140 3.24 0.03 4.15
CA VAL A 140 2.26 -1.03 3.88
C VAL A 140 2.01 -1.12 2.37
N LEU A 141 2.34 -2.26 1.78
CA LEU A 141 1.98 -2.59 0.40
C LEU A 141 0.59 -3.21 0.39
N LEU A 142 -0.32 -2.57 -0.30
CA LEU A 142 -1.68 -3.01 -0.49
C LEU A 142 -1.89 -3.48 -1.93
N VAL A 143 -2.33 -4.71 -2.09
CA VAL A 143 -2.66 -5.30 -3.39
C VAL A 143 -4.16 -5.54 -3.43
N ARG A 144 -4.81 -4.98 -4.44
CA ARG A 144 -6.23 -5.21 -4.67
C ARG A 144 -6.41 -6.55 -5.41
N PRO A 145 -7.15 -7.50 -4.83
CA PRO A 145 -7.44 -8.75 -5.48
C PRO A 145 -8.35 -8.56 -6.71
N ARG A 146 -8.14 -9.40 -7.72
CA ARG A 146 -8.96 -9.47 -8.94
C ARG A 146 -9.79 -10.73 -8.91
N ASP A 147 -11.10 -10.59 -9.15
CA ASP A 147 -12.04 -11.73 -9.11
C ASP A 147 -11.87 -12.66 -10.32
N ASP A 148 -11.56 -12.07 -11.50
CA ASP A 148 -11.63 -12.78 -12.78
C ASP A 148 -10.30 -13.42 -13.25
N SER A 149 -9.19 -13.06 -12.60
CA SER A 149 -7.87 -13.59 -12.96
C SER A 149 -6.91 -13.40 -11.79
N PRO A 150 -6.69 -14.43 -10.96
CA PRO A 150 -5.65 -14.35 -9.95
C PRO A 150 -4.31 -14.05 -10.63
N LEU A 151 -3.59 -13.08 -10.08
CA LEU A 151 -2.26 -12.71 -10.55
C LEU A 151 -1.33 -13.92 -10.39
N THR A 152 -0.82 -14.44 -11.48
CA THR A 152 0.19 -15.50 -11.47
C THR A 152 1.62 -14.93 -11.44
N GLU A 153 1.79 -13.72 -11.95
CA GLU A 153 3.08 -13.04 -12.00
C GLU A 153 2.88 -11.52 -11.76
N ALA A 154 3.75 -10.92 -10.96
CA ALA A 154 3.77 -9.48 -10.74
C ALA A 154 4.73 -8.81 -11.73
N VAL A 155 4.28 -7.71 -12.30
CA VAL A 155 5.09 -6.83 -13.14
C VAL A 155 5.15 -5.47 -12.49
N VAL A 156 6.36 -4.97 -12.27
CA VAL A 156 6.63 -3.57 -11.91
C VAL A 156 7.60 -3.02 -12.95
N ASN A 157 7.11 -2.14 -13.80
CA ASN A 157 7.88 -1.52 -14.87
C ASN A 157 8.04 0.00 -14.69
N GLU A 158 7.32 0.59 -13.74
CA GLU A 158 7.37 2.01 -13.41
C GLU A 158 6.94 2.21 -11.96
N ILE A 159 7.53 3.17 -11.26
CA ILE A 159 7.01 3.68 -9.99
C ILE A 159 6.26 4.99 -10.28
N LEU A 160 5.00 5.03 -9.91
CA LEU A 160 4.19 6.24 -9.95
C LEU A 160 4.21 6.91 -8.57
N LEU A 161 4.76 8.11 -8.50
CA LEU A 161 4.94 8.87 -7.26
C LEU A 161 4.11 10.15 -7.29
N PRO A 162 2.91 10.14 -6.71
CA PRO A 162 2.10 11.34 -6.56
C PRO A 162 2.70 12.29 -5.53
N LEU A 163 2.85 13.55 -5.92
CA LEU A 163 3.33 14.63 -5.06
C LEU A 163 2.33 15.80 -5.09
N ASP A 164 2.24 16.54 -4.00
CA ASP A 164 1.42 17.75 -3.91
C ASP A 164 2.24 18.99 -3.53
N GLY A 165 3.57 18.85 -3.45
CA GLY A 165 4.50 19.91 -3.05
C GLY A 165 4.60 20.09 -1.53
N SER A 166 3.97 19.24 -0.72
CA SER A 166 4.13 19.27 0.73
C SER A 166 5.30 18.39 1.19
N PRO A 167 5.96 18.74 2.31
CA PRO A 167 6.98 17.87 2.91
C PRO A 167 6.44 16.48 3.29
N LEU A 168 5.16 16.39 3.64
CA LEU A 168 4.50 15.12 3.96
C LEU A 168 4.39 14.20 2.75
N ALA A 169 4.12 14.73 1.55
CA ALA A 169 4.13 13.92 0.33
C ALA A 169 5.55 13.44 -0.01
N GLU A 170 6.55 14.25 0.26
CA GLU A 170 7.97 13.94 -0.01
C GLU A 170 8.54 12.83 0.87
N VAL A 171 7.87 12.44 1.97
CA VAL A 171 8.28 11.26 2.78
C VAL A 171 8.32 9.98 1.94
N ALA A 172 7.56 9.91 0.86
CA ALA A 172 7.56 8.77 -0.05
C ALA A 172 8.78 8.72 -0.99
N LEU A 173 9.47 9.84 -1.23
CA LEU A 173 10.62 9.93 -2.16
C LEU A 173 11.75 8.94 -1.86
N PRO A 174 12.25 8.80 -0.62
CA PRO A 174 13.32 7.85 -0.32
C PRO A 174 12.93 6.40 -0.63
N TYR A 175 11.68 6.03 -0.37
CA TYR A 175 11.18 4.67 -0.64
C TYR A 175 11.00 4.41 -2.12
N ALA A 176 10.45 5.37 -2.86
CA ALA A 176 10.32 5.31 -4.31
C ALA A 176 11.70 5.18 -4.97
N THR A 177 12.67 6.01 -4.56
CA THR A 177 14.05 5.98 -5.06
C THR A 177 14.70 4.62 -4.79
N PHE A 178 14.60 4.12 -3.55
CA PHE A 178 15.16 2.84 -3.18
C PHE A 178 14.57 1.68 -4.00
N LEU A 179 13.25 1.66 -4.16
CA LEU A 179 12.56 0.63 -4.95
C LEU A 179 12.90 0.74 -6.44
N ALA A 180 12.93 1.96 -7.00
CA ALA A 180 13.32 2.18 -8.39
C ALA A 180 14.71 1.64 -8.71
N GLN A 181 15.68 1.91 -7.84
CA GLN A 181 17.05 1.41 -7.97
C GLN A 181 17.12 -0.12 -7.86
N ARG A 182 16.35 -0.74 -6.95
CA ARG A 182 16.35 -2.19 -6.75
C ARG A 182 15.60 -2.95 -7.83
N CYS A 183 14.52 -2.38 -8.33
CA CYS A 183 13.72 -2.97 -9.40
C CYS A 183 14.23 -2.59 -10.79
N GLU A 184 15.16 -1.62 -10.90
CA GLU A 184 15.70 -1.09 -12.16
C GLU A 184 14.59 -0.51 -13.06
N VAL A 185 13.71 0.29 -12.47
CA VAL A 185 12.56 0.91 -13.15
C VAL A 185 12.56 2.42 -12.99
N PRO A 186 11.99 3.17 -13.95
CA PRO A 186 11.86 4.62 -13.84
C PRO A 186 10.84 5.05 -12.79
N ILE A 187 10.97 6.31 -12.34
CA ILE A 187 9.96 7.00 -11.52
C ILE A 187 9.22 8.01 -12.38
N ARG A 188 7.90 8.01 -12.30
CA ARG A 188 7.06 9.08 -12.80
C ARG A 188 6.51 9.89 -11.64
N LEU A 189 6.93 11.14 -11.55
CA LEU A 189 6.36 12.13 -10.64
C LEU A 189 5.07 12.67 -11.23
N ILE A 190 3.98 12.61 -10.48
CA ILE A 190 2.69 13.15 -10.92
C ILE A 190 2.16 14.15 -9.89
N GLN A 191 1.76 15.32 -10.35
CA GLN A 191 1.01 16.29 -9.55
C GLN A 191 -0.24 16.72 -10.29
N THR A 192 -1.35 16.78 -9.57
CA THR A 192 -2.65 17.13 -10.16
C THR A 192 -3.42 18.10 -9.26
N PHE A 193 -4.21 18.94 -9.88
CA PHE A 193 -5.12 19.84 -9.19
C PHE A 193 -6.53 19.66 -9.73
N PRO A 194 -7.55 19.48 -8.87
CA PRO A 194 -8.93 19.44 -9.33
C PRO A 194 -9.34 20.82 -9.86
N LEU A 195 -10.07 20.85 -10.96
CA LEU A 195 -10.59 22.08 -11.55
C LEU A 195 -11.46 22.89 -10.55
N THR A 196 -12.12 22.22 -9.61
CA THR A 196 -12.87 22.86 -8.53
C THR A 196 -12.02 23.69 -7.58
N TRP A 197 -10.72 23.37 -7.44
CA TRP A 197 -9.79 24.17 -6.66
C TRP A 197 -9.53 25.54 -7.31
N LEU A 198 -9.58 25.61 -8.63
CA LEU A 198 -9.45 26.86 -9.39
C LEU A 198 -10.59 27.82 -9.11
N SER A 199 -11.80 27.30 -8.87
CA SER A 199 -12.96 28.12 -8.51
C SER A 199 -12.86 28.66 -7.08
N THR A 200 -12.05 28.04 -6.21
CA THR A 200 -11.88 28.49 -4.81
C THR A 200 -10.71 29.46 -4.66
N VAL A 201 -9.64 29.32 -5.43
CA VAL A 201 -8.43 30.16 -5.35
C VAL A 201 -8.54 31.43 -6.23
N GLY A 202 -9.34 31.34 -7.31
CA GLY A 202 -9.51 32.46 -8.25
C GLY A 202 -10.88 33.13 -8.20
N ALA A 203 -11.82 32.62 -7.41
CA ALA A 203 -13.12 33.26 -7.25
C ALA A 203 -12.94 34.45 -6.29
N ASP A 204 -13.00 35.64 -6.84
CA ASP A 204 -13.41 36.80 -6.06
C ASP A 204 -14.85 36.59 -5.55
N ALA A 205 -15.33 37.47 -4.68
CA ALA A 205 -16.68 37.40 -4.10
C ALA A 205 -17.83 37.34 -5.15
N TYR A 206 -17.53 37.34 -6.44
CA TYR A 206 -18.44 37.34 -7.55
C TYR A 206 -18.41 36.06 -8.43
N GLY A 207 -17.58 35.03 -8.09
CA GLY A 207 -17.61 33.72 -8.72
C GLY A 207 -16.93 33.65 -10.11
N TYR A 208 -16.02 34.56 -10.43
CA TYR A 208 -15.26 34.50 -11.68
C TYR A 208 -14.21 33.40 -11.63
N ALA A 209 -14.01 32.72 -12.77
CA ALA A 209 -12.93 31.75 -12.94
C ALA A 209 -11.56 32.44 -12.72
N ALA A 210 -10.58 31.69 -12.21
CA ALA A 210 -9.22 32.19 -12.06
C ALA A 210 -8.70 32.77 -13.39
N PRO A 211 -8.09 33.95 -13.37
CA PRO A 211 -7.48 34.53 -14.57
C PRO A 211 -6.50 33.55 -15.23
N PRO A 212 -6.46 33.47 -16.56
CA PRO A 212 -5.52 32.57 -17.29
C PRO A 212 -4.07 32.72 -16.85
N GLU A 213 -3.64 33.92 -16.49
CA GLU A 213 -2.30 34.21 -16.00
C GLU A 213 -1.98 33.50 -14.68
N VAL A 214 -2.97 33.40 -13.78
CA VAL A 214 -2.82 32.68 -12.49
C VAL A 214 -2.67 31.19 -12.74
N LEU A 215 -3.43 30.65 -13.70
CA LEU A 215 -3.34 29.24 -14.08
C LEU A 215 -1.98 28.92 -14.69
N THR A 216 -1.50 29.78 -15.59
CA THR A 216 -0.19 29.63 -16.23
C THR A 216 0.94 29.70 -15.19
N ALA A 217 0.87 30.65 -14.27
CA ALA A 217 1.87 30.78 -13.20
C ALA A 217 1.89 29.57 -12.29
N LEU A 218 0.70 29.06 -11.90
CA LEU A 218 0.60 27.84 -11.08
C LEU A 218 1.19 26.62 -11.81
N GLU A 219 0.86 26.45 -13.08
CA GLU A 219 1.39 25.35 -13.88
C GLU A 219 2.91 25.42 -13.98
N GLU A 220 3.47 26.60 -14.20
CA GLU A 220 4.91 26.80 -14.26
C GLU A 220 5.59 26.49 -12.93
N ASP A 221 5.06 26.96 -11.81
CA ASP A 221 5.58 26.67 -10.47
C ASP A 221 5.60 25.17 -10.19
N VAL A 222 4.51 24.46 -10.53
CA VAL A 222 4.40 23.01 -10.35
C VAL A 222 5.39 22.27 -11.25
N ARG A 223 5.49 22.66 -12.52
CA ARG A 223 6.45 22.04 -13.44
C ARG A 223 7.89 22.22 -12.97
N GLN A 224 8.23 23.41 -12.49
CA GLN A 224 9.55 23.68 -11.92
C GLN A 224 9.82 22.87 -10.65
N TYR A 225 8.82 22.71 -9.77
CA TYR A 225 8.94 21.87 -8.58
C TYR A 225 9.18 20.41 -8.96
N LEU A 226 8.37 19.87 -9.85
CA LEU A 226 8.50 18.48 -10.29
C LEU A 226 9.83 18.23 -10.99
N GLU A 227 10.27 19.16 -11.86
CA GLU A 227 11.53 19.00 -12.60
C GLU A 227 12.75 19.09 -11.68
N ARG A 228 12.74 19.99 -10.68
CA ARG A 228 13.80 20.01 -9.64
C ARG A 228 13.85 18.71 -8.85
N THR A 229 12.69 18.10 -8.58
CA THR A 229 12.62 16.81 -7.87
C THR A 229 13.09 15.68 -8.78
N ALA A 230 12.69 15.67 -10.05
CA ALA A 230 13.15 14.68 -11.03
C ALA A 230 14.67 14.75 -11.24
N GLU A 231 15.25 15.95 -11.28
CA GLU A 231 16.70 16.11 -11.42
C GLU A 231 17.46 15.53 -10.22
N LYS A 232 16.96 15.71 -8.99
CA LYS A 232 17.56 15.05 -7.81
C LYS A 232 17.54 13.52 -7.93
N LEU A 233 16.47 12.95 -8.48
CA LEU A 233 16.35 11.52 -8.72
C LEU A 233 17.34 11.05 -9.80
N ARG A 234 17.47 11.78 -10.89
CA ARG A 234 18.44 11.47 -11.96
C ARG A 234 19.88 11.53 -11.45
N VAL A 235 20.22 12.52 -10.63
CA VAL A 235 21.52 12.58 -9.96
C VAL A 235 21.77 11.39 -9.06
N SER A 236 20.73 10.81 -8.45
CA SER A 236 20.83 9.57 -7.67
C SER A 236 20.84 8.28 -8.50
N GLY A 237 20.87 8.40 -9.84
CA GLY A 237 20.94 7.27 -10.77
C GLY A 237 19.59 6.64 -11.10
N VAL A 238 18.48 7.34 -10.86
CA VAL A 238 17.12 6.87 -11.19
C VAL A 238 16.58 7.68 -12.36
N ASP A 239 16.13 7.00 -13.42
CA ASP A 239 15.40 7.69 -14.50
C ASP A 239 14.08 8.25 -13.98
N ALA A 240 13.82 9.52 -14.25
CA ALA A 240 12.67 10.22 -13.72
C ALA A 240 12.01 11.12 -14.76
N SER A 241 10.69 11.03 -14.85
CA SER A 241 9.85 11.88 -15.68
C SER A 241 8.79 12.58 -14.85
N THR A 242 8.22 13.65 -15.39
CA THR A 242 7.25 14.50 -14.71
C THR A 242 5.95 14.57 -15.49
N GLU A 243 4.83 14.58 -14.77
CA GLU A 243 3.49 14.73 -15.33
C GLU A 243 2.67 15.70 -14.48
N PHE A 244 2.01 16.64 -15.12
CA PHE A 244 1.10 17.58 -14.49
C PHE A 244 -0.23 17.60 -15.24
N ALA A 245 -1.35 17.63 -14.50
CA ALA A 245 -2.68 17.73 -15.09
C ALA A 245 -3.67 18.44 -14.17
N PHE A 246 -4.58 19.20 -14.76
CA PHE A 246 -5.77 19.70 -14.06
C PHE A 246 -6.85 18.61 -14.05
N ARG A 247 -6.77 17.72 -13.06
CA ARG A 247 -7.66 16.57 -12.90
C ARG A 247 -7.86 16.24 -11.42
N VAL A 248 -8.91 15.50 -11.11
CA VAL A 248 -9.15 14.97 -9.77
C VAL A 248 -8.00 14.00 -9.42
N PRO A 249 -7.28 14.21 -8.31
CA PRO A 249 -6.03 13.51 -8.03
C PRO A 249 -6.13 11.99 -8.04
N ASP A 250 -7.08 11.42 -7.31
CA ASP A 250 -7.26 9.98 -7.21
C ASP A 250 -7.57 9.34 -8.58
N GLN A 251 -8.41 9.98 -9.40
CA GLN A 251 -8.73 9.51 -10.75
C GLN A 251 -7.50 9.56 -11.67
N ALA A 252 -6.79 10.68 -11.67
CA ALA A 252 -5.59 10.82 -12.51
C ALA A 252 -4.50 9.80 -12.15
N ILE A 253 -4.28 9.56 -10.84
CA ILE A 253 -3.30 8.58 -10.36
C ILE A 253 -3.70 7.17 -10.79
N THR A 254 -4.96 6.78 -10.57
CA THR A 254 -5.43 5.41 -10.88
C THR A 254 -5.48 5.13 -12.38
N GLU A 255 -5.94 6.09 -13.19
CA GLU A 255 -5.93 5.96 -14.64
C GLU A 255 -4.50 5.89 -15.20
N ARG A 256 -3.58 6.72 -14.68
CA ARG A 256 -2.18 6.69 -15.09
C ARG A 256 -1.52 5.36 -14.70
N ALA A 257 -1.80 4.85 -13.51
CA ALA A 257 -1.31 3.56 -13.06
C ALA A 257 -1.83 2.41 -13.93
N ALA A 258 -3.11 2.43 -14.30
CA ALA A 258 -3.71 1.44 -15.19
C ALA A 258 -3.11 1.49 -16.59
N ALA A 259 -2.88 2.70 -17.14
CA ALA A 259 -2.28 2.89 -18.47
C ALA A 259 -0.83 2.38 -18.57
N SER A 260 -0.10 2.31 -17.46
CA SER A 260 1.27 1.77 -17.42
C SER A 260 1.33 0.25 -17.62
N GLY A 261 0.28 -0.48 -17.25
CA GLY A 261 0.25 -1.95 -17.30
C GLY A 261 1.19 -2.66 -16.31
N GLY A 262 1.86 -1.91 -15.41
CA GLY A 262 2.80 -2.45 -14.43
C GLY A 262 3.31 -1.38 -13.46
N ALA A 263 2.47 -0.40 -13.08
CA ALA A 263 2.84 0.61 -12.11
C ALA A 263 2.81 0.04 -10.69
N LEU A 264 3.77 0.48 -9.86
CA LEU A 264 3.68 0.48 -8.42
C LEU A 264 3.45 1.93 -7.96
N VAL A 265 2.30 2.21 -7.38
CA VAL A 265 2.03 3.53 -6.80
C VAL A 265 2.71 3.61 -5.45
N VAL A 266 3.59 4.58 -5.25
CA VAL A 266 4.24 4.84 -3.96
C VAL A 266 3.82 6.22 -3.49
N MET A 267 3.14 6.29 -2.35
CA MET A 267 2.61 7.56 -1.87
C MET A 267 2.61 7.65 -0.34
N SER A 268 2.64 8.86 0.17
CA SER A 268 2.51 9.09 1.61
C SER A 268 1.07 8.89 2.08
N SER A 269 0.92 8.56 3.36
CA SER A 269 -0.41 8.47 3.98
C SER A 269 -1.13 9.82 4.06
N HIS A 270 -0.42 10.95 4.01
CA HIS A 270 -0.96 12.30 4.12
C HIS A 270 -0.30 13.24 3.09
N GLY A 271 -1.04 14.30 2.72
CA GLY A 271 -0.56 15.41 1.92
C GLY A 271 -0.83 16.76 2.61
N ARG A 272 -1.09 17.80 1.84
CA ARG A 272 -1.31 19.20 2.32
C ARG A 272 -2.36 19.34 3.44
N SER A 273 -3.35 18.47 3.51
CA SER A 273 -4.44 18.61 4.48
C SER A 273 -4.11 18.18 5.90
N GLY A 274 -2.98 17.48 6.13
CA GLY A 274 -2.33 17.18 7.43
C GLY A 274 -3.19 17.06 8.72
N LEU A 275 -4.49 16.83 8.61
CA LEU A 275 -5.44 16.84 9.72
C LEU A 275 -5.34 15.53 10.52
N GLY A 276 -4.43 15.53 11.50
CA GLY A 276 -4.37 14.50 12.53
C GLY A 276 -3.54 13.26 12.16
N ARG A 277 -2.68 12.82 13.08
CA ARG A 277 -1.74 11.68 12.93
C ARG A 277 -2.42 10.31 12.74
N THR A 278 -3.73 10.22 12.85
CA THR A 278 -4.52 8.97 12.85
C THR A 278 -5.39 8.77 11.62
N LEU A 279 -5.56 9.75 10.74
CA LEU A 279 -6.43 9.65 9.57
C LEU A 279 -5.61 9.54 8.29
N LEU A 280 -5.98 8.63 7.42
CA LEU A 280 -5.43 8.51 6.07
C LEU A 280 -5.89 9.72 5.23
N GLY A 281 -5.01 10.30 4.41
CA GLY A 281 -5.37 11.40 3.52
C GLY A 281 -6.43 10.99 2.50
N SER A 282 -7.35 11.89 2.19
CA SER A 282 -8.50 11.59 1.32
C SER A 282 -8.12 11.09 -0.08
N VAL A 283 -7.00 11.57 -0.64
CA VAL A 283 -6.49 11.09 -1.92
C VAL A 283 -5.94 9.67 -1.77
N THR A 284 -5.12 9.43 -0.75
CA THR A 284 -4.53 8.11 -0.48
C THR A 284 -5.60 7.06 -0.23
N ASP A 285 -6.60 7.35 0.60
CA ASP A 285 -7.73 6.45 0.84
C ASP A 285 -8.47 6.08 -0.44
N ARG A 286 -8.78 7.09 -1.29
CA ARG A 286 -9.45 6.83 -2.57
C ARG A 286 -8.58 6.03 -3.54
N VAL A 287 -7.28 6.33 -3.64
CA VAL A 287 -6.36 5.57 -4.50
C VAL A 287 -6.29 4.11 -4.07
N ILE A 288 -6.14 3.82 -2.76
CA ILE A 288 -6.14 2.45 -2.24
C ILE A 288 -7.43 1.70 -2.62
N ARG A 289 -8.58 2.38 -2.54
CA ARG A 289 -9.89 1.78 -2.81
C ARG A 289 -10.18 1.59 -4.30
N SER A 290 -9.59 2.39 -5.18
CA SER A 290 -9.91 2.41 -6.61
C SER A 290 -8.80 1.88 -7.52
N SER A 291 -7.55 1.87 -7.07
CA SER A 291 -6.42 1.41 -7.89
C SER A 291 -6.45 -0.09 -8.13
N GLU A 292 -6.22 -0.51 -9.36
CA GLU A 292 -5.90 -1.90 -9.70
C GLU A 292 -4.40 -2.20 -9.60
N ALA A 293 -3.58 -1.16 -9.62
CA ALA A 293 -2.15 -1.28 -9.36
C ALA A 293 -1.87 -1.39 -7.85
N PRO A 294 -0.80 -2.09 -7.44
CA PRO A 294 -0.39 -2.11 -6.04
C PRO A 294 -0.06 -0.71 -5.54
N VAL A 295 -0.40 -0.46 -4.29
CA VAL A 295 -0.15 0.83 -3.63
C VAL A 295 0.71 0.63 -2.40
N LEU A 296 1.91 1.21 -2.40
CA LEU A 296 2.76 1.29 -1.23
C LEU A 296 2.47 2.60 -0.48
N VAL A 297 1.92 2.46 0.71
CA VAL A 297 1.65 3.61 1.59
C VAL A 297 2.78 3.78 2.58
N VAL A 298 3.37 4.97 2.57
CA VAL A 298 4.47 5.35 3.47
C VAL A 298 3.95 6.34 4.51
N ARG A 299 4.37 6.18 5.74
CA ARG A 299 4.06 7.12 6.83
C ARG A 299 5.33 7.81 7.32
N GLU A 300 5.18 9.05 7.75
CA GLU A 300 6.21 9.72 8.54
C GLU A 300 6.31 9.02 9.90
N VAL A 301 7.46 8.44 10.19
CA VAL A 301 7.77 7.88 11.52
C VAL A 301 8.29 9.04 12.36
N SER A 302 7.54 9.40 13.40
CA SER A 302 7.90 10.46 14.36
C SER A 302 9.05 10.02 15.24
#